data_6482c55bb601b989ee2464606085d859
#
_entry.id   6482c55bb601b989ee2464606085d859
#
_cell.length_a   1.000
_cell.length_b   1.000
_cell.length_c   1.000
_cell.angle_alpha   90.00
_cell.angle_beta   90.00
_cell.angle_gamma   90.00
#
_symmetry.space_group_name_H-M   'P 1'
#
loop_
_entity.id
_entity.type
_entity.pdbx_description
1 polymer ?
#
loop_
_entity_poly.entity_id
_entity_poly.type
_entity_poly.pdbx_seq_one_letter_code
_entity_poly.pdbx_strand_id
1 'polypeptide(L)'
;MKRIIYGAYGYNNLGDEAILSSLISKFNEDKLIIFSGNPHQTKKYYGYKSTKPSIKEIIKCDTIVIGGGGIFFDKIIKYFLTVGLIGIIFKKDIEVLGVGVTPLNNFINRFFLRYVLSYANKISVRDDFSKKLLIQ
;
A
#
# COMPACT_ATOMS: atom_id res chain seq x y z
N MET A 1 -8.00 3.29 16.00
CA MET A 1 -8.21 3.34 14.54
C MET A 1 -7.81 2.01 13.94
N LYS A 2 -8.59 1.50 13.02
CA LYS A 2 -8.29 0.24 12.34
C LYS A 2 -7.67 0.55 10.97
N ARG A 3 -6.45 0.04 10.74
CA ARG A 3 -5.62 0.40 9.59
C ARG A 3 -5.17 -0.86 8.85
N ILE A 4 -5.29 -0.83 7.52
CA ILE A 4 -4.73 -1.86 6.65
C ILE A 4 -3.41 -1.35 6.09
N ILE A 5 -2.39 -2.20 6.11
CA ILE A 5 -1.11 -1.91 5.45
C ILE A 5 -0.96 -2.89 4.29
N TYR A 6 -0.78 -2.36 3.08
CA TYR A 6 -0.63 -3.15 1.87
C TYR A 6 0.58 -2.72 1.07
N GLY A 7 1.42 -3.67 0.74
CA GLY A 7 2.60 -3.52 -0.10
C GLY A 7 3.06 -4.89 -0.60
N ALA A 8 4.25 -4.97 -1.15
CA ALA A 8 4.79 -6.23 -1.66
C ALA A 8 5.38 -7.08 -0.51
N TYR A 9 4.58 -7.38 0.48
CA TYR A 9 4.98 -8.11 1.68
C TYR A 9 4.70 -9.60 1.56
N GLY A 10 5.50 -10.42 2.26
CA GLY A 10 5.33 -11.86 2.26
C GLY A 10 6.07 -12.58 1.13
N TYR A 11 7.01 -11.92 0.48
CA TYR A 11 7.80 -12.49 -0.61
C TYR A 11 9.29 -12.61 -0.27
N ASN A 12 9.63 -12.53 1.01
CA ASN A 12 11.01 -12.63 1.50
C ASN A 12 11.96 -11.58 0.93
N ASN A 13 11.46 -10.41 0.60
CA ASN A 13 12.27 -9.28 0.16
C ASN A 13 12.63 -8.42 1.38
N LEU A 14 13.92 -8.39 1.74
CA LEU A 14 14.40 -7.69 2.94
C LEU A 14 14.08 -6.20 2.92
N GLY A 15 14.17 -5.54 1.76
CA GLY A 15 13.84 -4.11 1.64
C GLY A 15 12.38 -3.84 1.93
N ASP A 16 11.49 -4.62 1.34
CA ASP A 16 10.05 -4.46 1.55
C ASP A 16 9.66 -4.80 2.98
N GLU A 17 10.24 -5.85 3.55
CA GLU A 17 9.99 -6.24 4.94
C GLU A 17 10.49 -5.19 5.93
N ALA A 18 11.62 -4.54 5.65
CA ALA A 18 12.12 -3.45 6.48
C ALA A 18 11.17 -2.25 6.47
N ILE A 19 10.58 -1.94 5.33
CA ILE A 19 9.58 -0.87 5.23
C ILE A 19 8.31 -1.24 6.01
N LEU A 20 7.86 -2.47 5.90
CA LEU A 20 6.71 -2.95 6.69
C LEU A 20 6.99 -2.80 8.19
N SER A 21 8.17 -3.19 8.65
CA SER A 21 8.57 -3.03 10.04
C SER A 21 8.51 -1.57 10.50
N SER A 22 8.97 -0.64 9.66
CA SER A 22 8.91 0.79 9.94
C SER A 22 7.48 1.31 10.03
N LEU A 23 6.60 0.86 9.12
CA LEU A 23 5.19 1.26 9.15
C LEU A 23 4.47 0.71 10.37
N ILE A 24 4.77 -0.53 10.76
CA ILE A 24 4.22 -1.12 11.98
C ILE A 24 4.62 -0.28 13.19
N SER A 25 5.89 0.12 13.29
CA SER A 25 6.35 0.98 14.39
C SER A 25 5.66 2.33 14.38
N LYS A 26 5.45 2.92 13.20
CA LYS A 26 4.79 4.22 13.06
C LYS A 26 3.33 4.17 13.53
N PHE A 27 2.63 3.08 13.31
CA PHE A 27 1.21 2.92 13.62
C PHE A 27 0.96 1.94 14.75
N ASN A 28 1.89 1.80 15.68
CA ASN A 28 1.85 0.79 16.73
C ASN A 28 0.67 0.93 17.70
N GLU A 29 0.05 2.11 17.78
CA GLU A 29 -1.14 2.34 18.60
C GLU A 29 -2.45 1.96 17.91
N ASP A 30 -2.41 1.72 16.61
CA ASP A 30 -3.56 1.36 15.82
C ASP A 30 -3.76 -0.16 15.79
N LYS A 31 -4.99 -0.56 15.49
CA LYS A 31 -5.28 -1.97 15.20
C LYS A 31 -4.89 -2.22 13.74
N LEU A 32 -3.86 -3.03 13.54
CA LEU A 32 -3.27 -3.25 12.22
C LEU A 32 -3.73 -4.58 11.61
N ILE A 33 -3.99 -4.54 10.31
CA ILE A 33 -4.17 -5.72 9.47
C ILE A 33 -3.21 -5.57 8.30
N ILE A 34 -2.43 -6.60 8.04
CA ILE A 34 -1.42 -6.58 6.97
C ILE A 34 -1.92 -7.44 5.81
N PHE A 35 -2.02 -6.86 4.63
CA PHE A 35 -2.25 -7.60 3.41
C PHE A 35 -0.91 -8.13 2.90
N SER A 36 -0.80 -9.43 2.74
CA SER A 36 0.46 -10.12 2.45
C SER A 36 0.26 -11.23 1.43
N GLY A 37 1.29 -11.50 0.65
CA GLY A 37 1.34 -12.66 -0.23
C GLY A 37 1.51 -13.98 0.53
N ASN A 38 2.01 -13.92 1.76
CA ASN A 38 2.11 -15.08 2.66
C ASN A 38 1.65 -14.68 4.06
N PRO A 39 0.32 -14.65 4.28
CA PRO A 39 -0.23 -14.18 5.55
C PRO A 39 0.26 -14.94 6.78
N HIS A 40 0.41 -16.24 6.66
CA HIS A 40 0.87 -17.08 7.77
C HIS A 40 2.26 -16.65 8.25
N GLN A 41 3.20 -16.48 7.33
CA GLN A 41 4.56 -16.07 7.64
C GLN A 41 4.60 -14.65 8.21
N THR A 42 3.84 -13.72 7.59
CA THR A 42 3.77 -12.34 8.04
C THR A 42 3.23 -12.25 9.47
N LYS A 43 2.18 -12.99 9.77
CA LYS A 43 1.62 -13.06 11.13
C LYS A 43 2.64 -13.63 12.11
N LYS A 44 3.37 -14.67 11.71
CA LYS A 44 4.40 -15.29 12.55
C LYS A 44 5.52 -14.32 12.89
N TYR A 45 5.97 -13.50 11.92
CA TYR A 45 7.08 -12.58 12.13
C TYR A 45 6.68 -11.32 12.90
N TYR A 46 5.51 -10.77 12.65
CA TYR A 46 5.12 -9.46 13.19
C TYR A 46 4.06 -9.52 14.29
N GLY A 47 3.36 -10.64 14.42
CA GLY A 47 2.35 -10.82 15.47
C GLY A 47 1.00 -10.15 15.18
N TYR A 48 0.81 -9.55 14.02
CA TYR A 48 -0.43 -8.89 13.63
C TYR A 48 -1.28 -9.76 12.73
N LYS A 49 -2.60 -9.52 12.74
CA LYS A 49 -3.51 -10.18 11.81
C LYS A 49 -3.04 -9.91 10.38
N SER A 50 -2.92 -10.97 9.62
CA SER A 50 -2.47 -10.89 8.23
C SER A 50 -3.38 -11.72 7.33
N THR A 51 -3.76 -11.16 6.19
CA THR A 51 -4.63 -11.83 5.20
C THR A 51 -4.15 -11.50 3.80
N LYS A 52 -4.64 -12.24 2.82
CA LYS A 52 -4.57 -11.76 1.45
C LYS A 52 -5.54 -10.60 1.27
N PRO A 53 -5.36 -9.73 0.25
CA PRO A 53 -6.29 -8.61 0.04
C PRO A 53 -7.74 -9.07 0.06
N SER A 54 -8.56 -8.39 0.86
CA SER A 54 -9.92 -8.82 1.16
C SER A 54 -10.86 -7.60 1.24
N ILE A 55 -11.93 -7.65 0.46
CA ILE A 55 -12.97 -6.59 0.49
C ILE A 55 -13.60 -6.51 1.87
N LYS A 56 -13.82 -7.65 2.52
CA LYS A 56 -14.38 -7.71 3.86
C LYS A 56 -13.55 -6.90 4.86
N GLU A 57 -12.24 -7.01 4.80
CA GLU A 57 -11.35 -6.26 5.68
C GLU A 57 -11.32 -4.77 5.32
N ILE A 58 -11.39 -4.44 4.03
CA ILE A 58 -11.44 -3.05 3.58
C ILE A 58 -12.69 -2.36 4.13
N ILE A 59 -13.84 -3.01 4.06
CA ILE A 59 -15.10 -2.43 4.57
C ILE A 59 -15.00 -2.12 6.06
N LYS A 60 -14.29 -2.94 6.82
CA LYS A 60 -14.18 -2.80 8.28
C LYS A 60 -13.10 -1.83 8.75
N CYS A 61 -12.19 -1.41 7.88
CA CYS A 61 -11.10 -0.54 8.28
C CYS A 61 -11.50 0.94 8.21
N ASP A 62 -10.66 1.79 8.82
CA ASP A 62 -10.78 3.24 8.73
C ASP A 62 -9.84 3.81 7.67
N THR A 63 -8.62 3.29 7.61
CA THR A 63 -7.58 3.80 6.71
C THR A 63 -6.86 2.65 6.02
N ILE A 64 -6.50 2.86 4.76
CA ILE A 64 -5.66 1.95 3.98
C ILE A 64 -4.33 2.65 3.71
N VAL A 65 -3.23 2.02 4.11
CA VAL A 65 -1.89 2.48 3.81
C VAL A 65 -1.34 1.63 2.68
N ILE A 66 -1.09 2.24 1.53
CA ILE A 66 -0.36 1.60 0.44
C ILE A 66 1.08 2.03 0.60
N GLY A 67 1.93 1.10 0.93
CA GLY A 67 3.26 1.48 1.37
C GLY A 67 4.37 0.58 0.96
N GLY A 68 5.49 1.25 0.73
CA GLY A 68 6.81 0.68 0.72
C GLY A 68 7.28 0.01 -0.55
N GLY A 69 8.52 0.32 -0.90
CA GLY A 69 9.21 -0.34 -1.99
C GLY A 69 8.80 0.09 -3.39
N GLY A 70 9.37 -0.55 -4.39
CA GLY A 70 9.11 -0.25 -5.80
C GLY A 70 7.86 -0.92 -6.32
N ILE A 71 6.70 -0.50 -5.84
CA ILE A 71 5.43 -1.15 -6.17
C ILE A 71 4.66 -0.48 -7.32
N PHE A 72 4.99 0.76 -7.65
CA PHE A 72 4.29 1.48 -8.72
C PHE A 72 5.03 1.29 -10.05
N PHE A 73 4.90 0.10 -10.63
CA PHE A 73 5.33 -0.20 -11.99
C PHE A 73 4.27 -1.04 -12.72
N ASP A 74 4.24 -0.96 -14.04
CA ASP A 74 3.14 -1.47 -14.87
C ASP A 74 2.73 -2.92 -14.58
N LYS A 75 3.68 -3.74 -14.18
CA LYS A 75 3.43 -5.18 -14.01
C LYS A 75 2.54 -5.51 -12.81
N ILE A 76 2.67 -4.76 -11.71
CA ILE A 76 1.97 -5.08 -10.46
C ILE A 76 1.11 -3.94 -9.90
N ILE A 77 1.23 -2.73 -10.44
CA ILE A 77 0.52 -1.57 -9.91
C ILE A 77 -1.01 -1.80 -9.83
N LYS A 78 -1.55 -2.59 -10.74
CA LYS A 78 -3.00 -2.87 -10.79
C LYS A 78 -3.54 -3.46 -9.49
N TYR A 79 -2.76 -4.26 -8.80
CA TYR A 79 -3.20 -4.87 -7.53
C TYR A 79 -3.37 -3.81 -6.45
N PHE A 80 -2.43 -2.88 -6.37
CA PHE A 80 -2.47 -1.79 -5.38
C PHE A 80 -3.54 -0.77 -5.72
N LEU A 81 -3.70 -0.44 -6.99
CA LEU A 81 -4.75 0.47 -7.45
C LEU A 81 -6.14 -0.11 -7.20
N THR A 82 -6.32 -1.42 -7.39
CA THR A 82 -7.60 -2.07 -7.12
C THR A 82 -8.01 -1.91 -5.65
N VAL A 83 -7.09 -2.15 -4.73
CA VAL A 83 -7.36 -1.95 -3.30
C VAL A 83 -7.64 -0.49 -3.00
N GLY A 84 -6.88 0.43 -3.58
CA GLY A 84 -7.13 1.87 -3.43
C GLY A 84 -8.51 2.29 -3.92
N LEU A 85 -8.92 1.82 -5.10
CA LEU A 85 -10.22 2.12 -5.68
C LEU A 85 -11.37 1.57 -4.83
N ILE A 86 -11.24 0.35 -4.34
CA ILE A 86 -12.24 -0.23 -3.43
C ILE A 86 -12.33 0.61 -2.15
N GLY A 87 -11.20 1.04 -1.61
CA GLY A 87 -11.17 1.93 -0.45
C GLY A 87 -11.92 3.25 -0.71
N ILE A 88 -11.72 3.84 -1.87
CA ILE A 88 -12.42 5.08 -2.26
C ILE A 88 -13.92 4.84 -2.36
N ILE A 89 -14.35 3.73 -2.97
CA ILE A 89 -15.77 3.38 -3.08
C ILE A 89 -16.43 3.28 -1.70
N PHE A 90 -15.73 2.72 -0.72
CA PHE A 90 -16.24 2.59 0.65
C PHE A 90 -15.86 3.77 1.54
N LYS A 91 -15.38 4.87 0.96
CA LYS A 91 -15.07 6.13 1.64
C LYS A 91 -14.02 5.97 2.75
N LYS A 92 -13.00 5.17 2.50
CA LYS A 92 -11.89 4.99 3.43
C LYS A 92 -10.81 6.04 3.18
N ASP A 93 -10.08 6.40 4.23
CA ASP A 93 -8.89 7.24 4.07
C ASP A 93 -7.79 6.43 3.39
N ILE A 94 -7.06 7.07 2.49
CA ILE A 94 -5.97 6.46 1.74
C ILE A 94 -4.69 7.21 2.05
N GLU A 95 -3.66 6.49 2.46
CA GLU A 95 -2.31 7.02 2.61
C GLU A 95 -1.36 6.23 1.71
N VAL A 96 -0.50 6.92 1.00
CA VAL A 96 0.51 6.30 0.12
C VAL A 96 1.87 6.71 0.69
N LEU A 97 2.60 5.75 1.26
CA LEU A 97 3.79 6.06 2.05
C LEU A 97 5.03 5.31 1.56
N GLY A 98 6.10 6.04 1.26
CA GLY A 98 7.40 5.47 0.96
C GLY A 98 7.46 4.65 -0.32
N VAL A 99 6.63 4.96 -1.31
CA VAL A 99 6.57 4.18 -2.55
C VAL A 99 7.64 4.59 -3.54
N GLY A 100 8.19 3.62 -4.27
CA GLY A 100 9.03 3.84 -5.44
C GLY A 100 8.19 3.74 -6.70
N VAL A 101 8.42 4.64 -7.65
CA VAL A 101 7.69 4.71 -8.91
C VAL A 101 8.68 4.55 -10.06
N THR A 102 8.34 3.72 -11.04
CA THR A 102 9.04 3.66 -12.32
C THR A 102 8.16 4.27 -13.41
N PRO A 103 8.73 4.66 -14.56
CA PRO A 103 7.92 5.20 -15.65
C PRO A 103 6.82 4.21 -16.04
N LEU A 104 5.57 4.68 -16.03
CA LEU A 104 4.41 3.89 -16.41
C LEU A 104 4.10 4.11 -17.89
N ASN A 105 4.19 3.07 -18.70
CA ASN A 105 3.90 3.12 -20.12
C ASN A 105 2.41 2.91 -20.42
N ASN A 106 1.71 2.19 -19.54
CA ASN A 106 0.29 1.94 -19.70
C ASN A 106 -0.52 3.16 -19.23
N PHE A 107 -1.24 3.80 -20.16
CA PHE A 107 -1.98 5.01 -19.82
C PHE A 107 -3.16 4.74 -18.88
N ILE A 108 -3.73 3.54 -18.90
CA ILE A 108 -4.80 3.13 -17.97
C ILE A 108 -4.25 3.12 -16.54
N ASN A 109 -3.06 2.56 -16.34
CA ASN A 109 -2.40 2.57 -15.04
C ASN A 109 -2.11 3.99 -14.57
N ARG A 110 -1.64 4.87 -15.46
CA ARG A 110 -1.41 6.27 -15.12
C ARG A 110 -2.71 6.98 -14.72
N PHE A 111 -3.78 6.73 -15.45
CA PHE A 111 -5.07 7.34 -15.16
C PHE A 111 -5.58 6.94 -13.77
N PHE A 112 -5.60 5.65 -13.47
CA PHE A 112 -6.07 5.18 -12.16
C PHE A 112 -5.13 5.56 -11.02
N LEU A 113 -3.83 5.60 -11.26
CA LEU A 113 -2.88 6.08 -10.26
C LEU A 113 -3.17 7.54 -9.89
N ARG A 114 -3.34 8.40 -10.89
CA ARG A 114 -3.71 9.81 -10.64
C ARG A 114 -5.02 9.92 -9.87
N TYR A 115 -5.98 9.11 -10.23
CA TYR A 115 -7.27 9.09 -9.55
C TYR A 115 -7.13 8.71 -8.07
N VAL A 116 -6.43 7.63 -7.77
CA VAL A 116 -6.20 7.19 -6.39
C VAL A 116 -5.41 8.24 -5.61
N LEU A 117 -4.35 8.79 -6.21
CA LEU A 117 -3.53 9.81 -5.54
C LEU A 117 -4.31 11.09 -5.26
N SER A 118 -5.28 11.45 -6.10
CA SER A 118 -6.12 12.63 -5.86
C SER A 118 -7.00 12.49 -4.61
N TYR A 119 -7.30 11.27 -4.19
CA TYR A 119 -8.07 10.99 -2.98
C TYR A 119 -7.18 10.70 -1.77
N ALA A 120 -5.87 10.55 -1.96
CA ALA A 120 -4.99 10.20 -0.86
C ALA A 120 -4.83 11.37 0.12
N ASN A 121 -4.95 11.07 1.41
CA ASN A 121 -4.79 12.05 2.48
C ASN A 121 -3.31 12.39 2.71
N LYS A 122 -2.43 11.42 2.46
CA LYS A 122 -0.99 11.57 2.58
C LYS A 122 -0.30 10.85 1.44
N ILE A 123 0.74 11.49 0.88
CA ILE A 123 1.57 10.88 -0.16
C ILE A 123 3.02 11.15 0.21
N SER A 124 3.81 10.10 0.33
CA SER A 124 5.26 10.22 0.41
C SER A 124 5.91 9.21 -0.52
N VAL A 125 7.04 9.57 -1.09
CA VAL A 125 7.76 8.74 -2.04
C VAL A 125 9.15 8.44 -1.52
N ARG A 126 9.74 7.38 -2.04
CA ARG A 126 11.02 6.86 -1.59
C ARG A 126 12.20 7.76 -1.98
N ASP A 127 12.11 8.45 -3.13
CA ASP A 127 13.21 9.19 -3.72
C ASP A 127 12.74 10.33 -4.62
N ASP A 128 13.66 11.21 -5.00
CA ASP A 128 13.36 12.37 -5.85
C ASP A 128 12.93 11.97 -7.26
N PHE A 129 13.46 10.87 -7.78
CA PHE A 129 13.08 10.36 -9.10
C PHE A 129 11.61 9.97 -9.13
N SER A 130 11.14 9.24 -8.11
CA SER A 130 9.73 8.87 -7.96
C SER A 130 8.84 10.11 -7.82
N LYS A 131 9.29 11.10 -7.06
CA LYS A 131 8.58 12.38 -6.91
C LYS A 131 8.39 13.08 -8.25
N LYS A 132 9.43 13.17 -9.05
CA LYS A 132 9.37 13.77 -10.38
C LYS A 132 8.38 13.08 -11.30
N LEU A 133 8.35 11.75 -11.26
CA LEU A 133 7.41 10.97 -12.07
C LEU A 133 5.96 11.19 -11.66
N LEU A 134 5.68 11.34 -10.37
CA LEU A 134 4.30 11.58 -9.89
C LEU A 134 3.80 12.99 -10.18
N ILE A 135 4.69 13.98 -10.26
CA ILE A 135 4.32 15.36 -10.57
C ILE A 135 3.99 15.52 -12.05
N GLN A 136 4.55 14.72 -12.93
CA GLN A 136 4.23 14.73 -14.36
C GLN A 136 2.83 14.14 -14.60
#